data_edcba2650335548f86c19b3bcd05a69a
#
_entry.id   edcba2650335548f86c19b3bcd05a69a
#
_cell.length_a   1.000
_cell.length_b   1.000
_cell.length_c   1.000
_cell.angle_alpha   90.00
_cell.angle_beta   90.00
_cell.angle_gamma   90.00
#
_symmetry.space_group_name_H-M   'P 1'
#
loop_
_entity.id
_entity.type
_entity.pdbx_description
1 polymer ?
#
loop_
_entity_poly.entity_id
_entity_poly.type
_entity_poly.pdbx_seq_one_letter_code
_entity_poly.pdbx_strand_id
1 'polypeptide(L)'
;MSGNAAFEQTDTALVSIAHVDAPEVVTSAQFDEVLAETYARVGAQPGLLENLAGIRERRWWPEGYLFTDAAAAAGAKAIEAAGVRPDDIGLLIDTSVCRDRLEPSSAVTVHHTLDLPASCLSFDLSNACLGFVNALQVAGNMIDGGQIDYALIVDGEGSRGLQETTLARLSGADATMADIFAEFASLTLGSGGAAAVVGRHSDNPGSHKVIGGMARADTSHHRLCVGSLDG
;
A
#
# COMPACT_ATOMS: atom_id res chain seq x y z
N MET A 1 -7.99 9.02 27.17
CA MET A 1 -9.11 8.61 26.29
C MET A 1 -9.48 7.18 26.64
N SER A 2 -10.73 6.89 26.95
CA SER A 2 -11.20 5.53 27.25
C SER A 2 -11.86 4.95 26.01
N GLY A 3 -11.23 4.01 25.35
CA GLY A 3 -11.80 3.28 24.23
C GLY A 3 -10.95 2.03 23.94
N ASN A 4 -11.59 0.95 23.51
CA ASN A 4 -10.91 -0.34 23.28
C ASN A 4 -9.89 -0.31 22.14
N ALA A 5 -9.85 0.78 21.35
CA ALA A 5 -8.99 0.92 20.18
C ALA A 5 -8.00 2.11 20.32
N ALA A 6 -7.83 2.65 21.52
CA ALA A 6 -6.78 3.62 21.81
C ALA A 6 -5.53 2.88 22.31
N PHE A 7 -4.35 3.34 21.85
CA PHE A 7 -3.07 2.82 22.30
C PHE A 7 -2.09 3.98 22.51
N GLU A 8 -1.13 3.77 23.40
CA GLU A 8 -0.02 4.67 23.65
C GLU A 8 1.29 3.89 23.43
N GLN A 9 2.28 4.57 22.87
CA GLN A 9 3.62 4.04 22.64
C GLN A 9 4.60 4.80 23.53
N THR A 10 5.50 4.10 24.20
CA THR A 10 6.42 4.69 25.18
C THR A 10 7.77 5.03 24.59
N ASP A 11 8.34 4.15 23.76
CA ASP A 11 9.67 4.30 23.18
C ASP A 11 9.74 3.89 21.70
N THR A 12 8.61 3.78 21.02
CA THR A 12 8.55 3.45 19.60
C THR A 12 8.80 4.69 18.75
N ALA A 13 9.55 4.52 17.66
CA ALA A 13 9.79 5.54 16.67
C ALA A 13 9.82 5.02 15.23
N LEU A 14 9.42 5.87 14.30
CA LEU A 14 9.64 5.70 12.87
C LEU A 14 11.06 6.14 12.56
N VAL A 15 11.94 5.18 12.26
CA VAL A 15 13.38 5.40 12.06
C VAL A 15 13.66 5.84 10.64
N SER A 16 13.05 5.17 9.66
CA SER A 16 13.18 5.53 8.25
C SER A 16 11.90 5.25 7.49
N ILE A 17 11.73 5.96 6.37
CA ILE A 17 10.72 5.66 5.35
C ILE A 17 11.43 5.69 3.99
N ALA A 18 11.09 4.75 3.12
CA ALA A 18 11.57 4.71 1.75
C ALA A 18 10.45 4.30 0.80
N HIS A 19 10.63 4.63 -0.47
CA HIS A 19 9.70 4.22 -1.53
C HIS A 19 10.46 3.88 -2.82
N VAL A 20 9.76 3.17 -3.69
CA VAL A 20 10.16 2.91 -5.07
C VAL A 20 9.00 3.23 -5.99
N ASP A 21 9.28 3.98 -7.04
CA ASP A 21 8.29 4.34 -8.06
C ASP A 21 8.27 3.29 -9.15
N ALA A 22 7.07 2.93 -9.61
CA ALA A 22 6.93 2.18 -10.84
C ALA A 22 7.40 3.04 -12.05
N PRO A 23 8.07 2.45 -13.04
CA PRO A 23 8.78 3.21 -14.07
C PRO A 23 7.88 3.79 -15.18
N GLU A 24 6.74 3.15 -15.47
CA GLU A 24 5.88 3.55 -16.58
C GLU A 24 4.95 4.68 -16.15
N VAL A 25 5.00 5.80 -16.88
CA VAL A 25 4.09 6.94 -16.66
C VAL A 25 2.87 6.77 -17.54
N VAL A 26 1.68 6.83 -16.94
CA VAL A 26 0.39 6.75 -17.62
C VAL A 26 -0.44 7.97 -17.27
N THR A 27 -0.81 8.75 -18.27
CA THR A 27 -1.55 10.01 -18.07
C THR A 27 -3.06 9.79 -18.01
N SER A 28 -3.79 10.70 -17.36
CA SER A 28 -5.25 10.71 -17.40
C SER A 28 -5.78 10.97 -18.81
N ALA A 29 -5.05 11.74 -19.61
CA ALA A 29 -5.40 11.97 -21.02
C ALA A 29 -5.40 10.66 -21.84
N GLN A 30 -4.48 9.73 -21.58
CA GLN A 30 -4.51 8.41 -22.24
C GLN A 30 -5.78 7.61 -21.87
N PHE A 31 -6.26 7.72 -20.63
CA PHE A 31 -7.54 7.11 -20.24
C PHE A 31 -8.73 7.78 -20.93
N ASP A 32 -8.70 9.11 -21.04
CA ASP A 32 -9.73 9.86 -21.78
C ASP A 32 -9.76 9.46 -23.26
N GLU A 33 -8.61 9.20 -23.89
CA GLU A 33 -8.53 8.70 -25.27
C GLU A 33 -9.18 7.32 -25.42
N VAL A 34 -8.90 6.39 -24.48
CA VAL A 34 -9.51 5.05 -24.46
C VAL A 34 -11.02 5.14 -24.26
N LEU A 35 -11.50 6.05 -23.44
CA LEU A 35 -12.92 6.22 -23.11
C LEU A 35 -13.65 7.22 -24.01
N ALA A 36 -13.03 7.76 -25.06
CA ALA A 36 -13.59 8.84 -25.86
C ALA A 36 -14.97 8.51 -26.46
N GLU A 37 -15.17 7.30 -26.98
CA GLU A 37 -16.45 6.85 -27.52
C GLU A 37 -17.52 6.73 -26.43
N THR A 38 -17.15 6.20 -25.27
CA THR A 38 -18.04 6.12 -24.11
C THR A 38 -18.45 7.50 -23.64
N TYR A 39 -17.50 8.42 -23.50
CA TYR A 39 -17.78 9.80 -23.10
C TYR A 39 -18.74 10.49 -24.06
N ALA A 40 -18.52 10.36 -25.37
CA ALA A 40 -19.43 10.92 -26.38
C ALA A 40 -20.85 10.34 -26.25
N ARG A 41 -20.97 9.04 -26.01
CA ARG A 41 -22.25 8.34 -25.89
C ARG A 41 -23.03 8.73 -24.61
N VAL A 42 -22.33 8.86 -23.47
CA VAL A 42 -22.99 9.17 -22.18
C VAL A 42 -23.04 10.65 -21.85
N GLY A 43 -22.49 11.53 -22.72
CA GLY A 43 -22.46 12.98 -22.51
C GLY A 43 -21.42 13.44 -21.48
N ALA A 44 -20.39 12.63 -21.20
CA ALA A 44 -19.27 13.02 -20.36
C ALA A 44 -18.27 13.89 -21.12
N GLN A 45 -17.50 14.68 -20.39
CA GLN A 45 -16.40 15.46 -20.97
C GLN A 45 -15.05 14.83 -20.56
N PRO A 46 -14.03 14.84 -21.45
CA PRO A 46 -12.67 14.47 -21.07
C PRO A 46 -12.15 15.30 -19.88
N GLY A 47 -11.16 14.76 -19.18
CA GLY A 47 -10.53 15.44 -18.04
C GLY A 47 -11.21 15.18 -16.70
N LEU A 48 -12.11 14.20 -16.58
CA LEU A 48 -12.80 13.90 -15.31
C LEU A 48 -11.83 13.62 -14.18
N LEU A 49 -10.80 12.80 -14.40
CA LEU A 49 -9.82 12.42 -13.39
C LEU A 49 -8.99 13.62 -12.92
N GLU A 50 -8.55 14.46 -13.85
CA GLU A 50 -7.79 15.66 -13.50
C GLU A 50 -8.68 16.70 -12.82
N ASN A 51 -9.88 16.95 -13.33
CA ASN A 51 -10.76 17.99 -12.79
C ASN A 51 -11.37 17.64 -11.44
N LEU A 52 -11.71 16.37 -11.18
CA LEU A 52 -12.38 15.94 -9.94
C LEU A 52 -11.41 15.46 -8.88
N ALA A 53 -10.33 14.78 -9.25
CA ALA A 53 -9.37 14.20 -8.32
C ALA A 53 -7.98 14.86 -8.35
N GLY A 54 -7.70 15.75 -9.30
CA GLY A 54 -6.38 16.36 -9.47
C GLY A 54 -5.32 15.40 -10.03
N ILE A 55 -5.72 14.23 -10.49
CA ILE A 55 -4.80 13.19 -10.96
C ILE A 55 -4.47 13.42 -12.44
N ARG A 56 -3.26 13.86 -12.71
CA ARG A 56 -2.75 14.06 -14.08
C ARG A 56 -2.12 12.83 -14.65
N GLU A 57 -1.39 12.08 -13.82
CA GLU A 57 -0.68 10.85 -14.17
C GLU A 57 -0.62 9.90 -13.00
N ARG A 58 -0.37 8.62 -13.30
CA ARG A 58 -0.03 7.57 -12.33
C ARG A 58 1.13 6.75 -12.89
N ARG A 59 1.64 5.87 -12.05
CA ARG A 59 2.71 4.96 -12.43
C ARG A 59 2.17 3.54 -12.55
N TRP A 60 2.73 2.79 -13.49
CA TRP A 60 2.50 1.36 -13.64
C TRP A 60 3.81 0.58 -13.56
N TRP A 61 3.72 -0.59 -12.97
CA TRP A 61 4.76 -1.60 -13.14
C TRP A 61 4.67 -2.20 -14.53
N PRO A 62 5.81 -2.70 -15.11
CA PRO A 62 5.79 -3.53 -16.30
C PRO A 62 4.89 -4.76 -16.09
N GLU A 63 4.36 -5.30 -17.18
CA GLU A 63 3.57 -6.52 -17.13
C GLU A 63 4.39 -7.66 -16.51
N GLY A 64 3.78 -8.41 -15.56
CA GLY A 64 4.42 -9.52 -14.86
C GLY A 64 5.39 -9.11 -13.74
N TYR A 65 5.55 -7.82 -13.44
CA TYR A 65 6.34 -7.39 -12.28
C TYR A 65 5.62 -7.79 -10.97
N LEU A 66 6.37 -8.39 -10.03
CA LEU A 66 5.79 -8.88 -8.80
C LEU A 66 5.66 -7.76 -7.75
N PHE A 67 4.54 -7.76 -7.02
CA PHE A 67 4.31 -6.79 -5.93
C PHE A 67 5.26 -7.03 -4.76
N THR A 68 5.63 -8.29 -4.53
CA THR A 68 6.66 -8.67 -3.54
C THR A 68 8.05 -8.14 -3.91
N ASP A 69 8.37 -7.97 -5.19
CA ASP A 69 9.64 -7.34 -5.61
C ASP A 69 9.62 -5.83 -5.32
N ALA A 70 8.47 -5.16 -5.52
CA ALA A 70 8.29 -3.76 -5.16
C ALA A 70 8.45 -3.54 -3.64
N ALA A 71 7.79 -4.39 -2.83
CA ALA A 71 7.88 -4.37 -1.38
C ALA A 71 9.32 -4.60 -0.89
N ALA A 72 10.02 -5.62 -1.45
CA ALA A 72 11.40 -5.92 -1.11
C ALA A 72 12.36 -4.77 -1.49
N ALA A 73 12.20 -4.19 -2.68
CA ALA A 73 13.03 -3.07 -3.12
C ALA A 73 12.86 -1.82 -2.22
N ALA A 74 11.62 -1.53 -1.79
CA ALA A 74 11.36 -0.47 -0.82
C ALA A 74 11.94 -0.81 0.55
N GLY A 75 11.79 -2.07 1.00
CA GLY A 75 12.34 -2.60 2.25
C GLY A 75 13.85 -2.45 2.33
N ALA A 76 14.57 -2.85 1.27
CA ALA A 76 16.03 -2.70 1.20
C ALA A 76 16.46 -1.23 1.36
N LYS A 77 15.78 -0.30 0.67
CA LYS A 77 16.05 1.14 0.82
C LYS A 77 15.76 1.66 2.22
N ALA A 78 14.69 1.18 2.86
CA ALA A 78 14.34 1.60 4.21
C ALA A 78 15.36 1.11 5.25
N ILE A 79 15.84 -0.14 5.12
CA ILE A 79 16.91 -0.71 5.95
C ILE A 79 18.20 0.09 5.78
N GLU A 80 18.60 0.38 4.53
CA GLU A 80 19.78 1.19 4.22
C GLU A 80 19.64 2.61 4.83
N ALA A 81 18.51 3.26 4.64
CA ALA A 81 18.26 4.60 5.17
C ALA A 81 18.23 4.66 6.70
N ALA A 82 17.80 3.58 7.35
CA ALA A 82 17.84 3.45 8.81
C ALA A 82 19.25 3.20 9.35
N GLY A 83 20.16 2.70 8.51
CA GLY A 83 21.51 2.27 8.92
C GLY A 83 21.52 1.06 9.84
N VAL A 84 20.46 0.24 9.82
CA VAL A 84 20.35 -0.99 10.59
C VAL A 84 20.78 -2.19 9.76
N ARG A 85 21.22 -3.25 10.43
CA ARG A 85 21.60 -4.49 9.72
C ARG A 85 20.33 -5.34 9.53
N PRO A 86 20.22 -6.11 8.42
CA PRO A 86 19.12 -7.07 8.25
C PRO A 86 18.97 -8.03 9.44
N ASP A 87 20.08 -8.46 10.05
CA ASP A 87 20.11 -9.33 11.23
C ASP A 87 19.43 -8.74 12.48
N ASP A 88 19.28 -7.41 12.55
CA ASP A 88 18.66 -6.72 13.69
C ASP A 88 17.13 -6.59 13.52
N ILE A 89 16.59 -6.95 12.35
CA ILE A 89 15.14 -6.95 12.09
C ILE A 89 14.51 -8.19 12.72
N GLY A 90 13.68 -7.98 13.74
CA GLY A 90 12.97 -9.05 14.45
C GLY A 90 11.56 -9.30 13.94
N LEU A 91 11.01 -8.41 13.12
CA LEU A 91 9.66 -8.51 12.57
C LEU A 91 9.59 -7.91 11.16
N LEU A 92 8.98 -8.64 10.24
CA LEU A 92 8.57 -8.15 8.92
C LEU A 92 7.05 -8.25 8.79
N ILE A 93 6.39 -7.15 8.45
CA ILE A 93 4.95 -7.13 8.12
C ILE A 93 4.78 -6.60 6.70
N ASP A 94 4.15 -7.40 5.83
CA ASP A 94 3.67 -6.94 4.53
C ASP A 94 2.22 -6.45 4.67
N THR A 95 1.98 -5.22 4.21
CA THR A 95 0.66 -4.56 4.34
C THR A 95 -0.05 -4.39 3.01
N SER A 96 0.49 -4.95 1.93
CA SER A 96 -0.02 -4.85 0.58
C SER A 96 -1.46 -5.36 0.47
N VAL A 97 -2.27 -4.67 -0.32
CA VAL A 97 -3.56 -5.17 -0.82
C VAL A 97 -3.33 -6.10 -2.00
N CYS A 98 -2.44 -5.70 -2.92
CA CYS A 98 -2.06 -6.50 -4.06
C CYS A 98 -1.29 -7.76 -3.63
N ARG A 99 -1.58 -8.88 -4.30
CA ARG A 99 -0.96 -10.17 -3.99
C ARG A 99 -0.54 -10.88 -5.26
N ASP A 100 0.69 -11.39 -5.28
CA ASP A 100 1.19 -12.22 -6.38
C ASP A 100 0.58 -13.62 -6.34
N ARG A 101 0.19 -14.07 -5.13
CA ARG A 101 -0.37 -15.40 -4.86
C ARG A 101 -1.18 -15.41 -3.57
N LEU A 102 -2.02 -16.42 -3.41
CA LEU A 102 -2.80 -16.61 -2.19
C LEU A 102 -1.95 -17.20 -1.05
N GLU A 103 -1.06 -18.13 -1.38
CA GLU A 103 -0.15 -18.84 -0.44
C GLU A 103 1.22 -19.07 -1.09
N PRO A 104 2.31 -18.98 -0.31
CA PRO A 104 2.43 -18.48 1.07
C PRO A 104 2.18 -16.98 1.16
N SER A 105 2.24 -16.39 2.38
CA SER A 105 2.13 -14.95 2.58
C SER A 105 3.16 -14.17 1.77
N SER A 106 2.84 -12.94 1.35
CA SER A 106 3.76 -12.05 0.64
C SER A 106 5.02 -11.78 1.47
N ALA A 107 4.86 -11.59 2.78
CA ALA A 107 5.95 -11.37 3.72
C ALA A 107 7.03 -12.47 3.67
N VAL A 108 6.67 -13.74 3.43
CA VAL A 108 7.66 -14.84 3.30
C VAL A 108 8.58 -14.64 2.10
N THR A 109 8.03 -14.18 0.97
CA THR A 109 8.83 -13.89 -0.23
C THR A 109 9.76 -12.70 0.00
N VAL A 110 9.24 -11.62 0.59
CA VAL A 110 10.03 -10.43 0.92
C VAL A 110 11.13 -10.77 1.94
N HIS A 111 10.81 -11.56 2.98
CA HIS A 111 11.77 -12.04 3.97
C HIS A 111 12.95 -12.77 3.31
N HIS A 112 12.65 -13.69 2.39
CA HIS A 112 13.67 -14.41 1.64
C HIS A 112 14.51 -13.49 0.73
N THR A 113 13.84 -12.58 0.00
CA THR A 113 14.51 -11.65 -0.92
C THR A 113 15.46 -10.70 -0.20
N LEU A 114 15.13 -10.29 1.02
CA LEU A 114 15.94 -9.41 1.86
C LEU A 114 16.99 -10.15 2.72
N ASP A 115 17.05 -11.48 2.63
CA ASP A 115 17.92 -12.34 3.43
C ASP A 115 17.83 -12.04 4.93
N LEU A 116 16.60 -11.89 5.43
CA LEU A 116 16.35 -11.64 6.85
C LEU A 116 16.63 -12.89 7.69
N PRO A 117 17.04 -12.74 8.96
CA PRO A 117 17.41 -13.87 9.81
C PRO A 117 16.22 -14.79 10.12
N ALA A 118 16.48 -16.07 10.34
CA ALA A 118 15.45 -17.04 10.70
C ALA A 118 14.70 -16.72 12.02
N SER A 119 15.24 -15.82 12.83
CA SER A 119 14.59 -15.28 14.03
C SER A 119 13.59 -14.16 13.73
N CYS A 120 13.57 -13.63 12.51
CA CYS A 120 12.63 -12.59 12.11
C CYS A 120 11.23 -13.21 11.88
N LEU A 121 10.26 -12.82 12.69
CA LEU A 121 8.86 -13.17 12.48
C LEU A 121 8.34 -12.48 11.23
N SER A 122 7.58 -13.17 10.36
CA SER A 122 7.02 -12.57 9.16
C SER A 122 5.57 -12.99 8.93
N PHE A 123 4.72 -12.04 8.56
CA PHE A 123 3.32 -12.26 8.22
C PHE A 123 2.73 -11.08 7.43
N ASP A 124 1.59 -11.31 6.75
CA ASP A 124 0.81 -10.27 6.10
C ASP A 124 -0.24 -9.71 7.05
N LEU A 125 -0.46 -8.39 7.01
CA LEU A 125 -1.51 -7.70 7.73
C LEU A 125 -2.42 -6.97 6.71
N SER A 126 -3.55 -7.58 6.39
CA SER A 126 -4.49 -7.05 5.41
C SER A 126 -5.57 -6.20 6.09
N ASN A 127 -5.54 -4.89 5.84
CA ASN A 127 -6.59 -3.96 6.23
C ASN A 127 -6.69 -2.78 5.25
N ALA A 128 -6.68 -3.07 3.96
CA ALA A 128 -6.69 -2.06 2.90
C ALA A 128 -5.69 -0.92 3.21
N CYS A 129 -6.03 0.33 2.91
CA CYS A 129 -5.17 1.50 3.14
C CYS A 129 -4.75 1.72 4.60
N LEU A 130 -5.36 1.02 5.57
CA LEU A 130 -5.02 1.10 7.00
C LEU A 130 -3.99 0.04 7.44
N GLY A 131 -3.63 -0.91 6.58
CA GLY A 131 -2.69 -1.98 6.90
C GLY A 131 -1.38 -1.45 7.48
N PHE A 132 -0.79 -0.45 6.83
CA PHE A 132 0.47 0.17 7.27
C PHE A 132 0.38 0.79 8.67
N VAL A 133 -0.68 1.54 8.96
CA VAL A 133 -0.88 2.17 10.29
C VAL A 133 -1.16 1.11 11.36
N ASN A 134 -1.88 0.05 11.03
CA ASN A 134 -2.09 -1.06 11.97
C ASN A 134 -0.80 -1.85 12.22
N ALA A 135 0.04 -2.05 11.18
CA ALA A 135 1.35 -2.66 11.33
C ALA A 135 2.27 -1.84 12.24
N LEU A 136 2.23 -0.50 12.13
CA LEU A 136 2.96 0.40 13.02
C LEU A 136 2.54 0.21 14.49
N GLN A 137 1.24 0.04 14.77
CA GLN A 137 0.74 -0.27 16.12
C GLN A 137 1.24 -1.63 16.62
N VAL A 138 1.17 -2.66 15.77
CA VAL A 138 1.63 -4.02 16.14
C VAL A 138 3.13 -4.01 16.42
N ALA A 139 3.94 -3.46 15.52
CA ALA A 139 5.38 -3.33 15.67
C ALA A 139 5.76 -2.55 16.93
N GLY A 140 5.12 -1.41 17.15
CA GLY A 140 5.36 -0.58 18.31
C GLY A 140 5.07 -1.30 19.64
N ASN A 141 3.98 -2.07 19.71
CA ASN A 141 3.66 -2.87 20.91
C ASN A 141 4.73 -3.95 21.19
N MET A 142 5.30 -4.56 20.14
CA MET A 142 6.37 -5.55 20.30
C MET A 142 7.71 -4.91 20.70
N ILE A 143 8.01 -3.71 20.17
CA ILE A 143 9.21 -2.93 20.52
C ILE A 143 9.12 -2.44 21.97
N ASP A 144 8.01 -1.80 22.36
CA ASP A 144 7.79 -1.31 23.72
C ASP A 144 7.74 -2.47 24.73
N GLY A 145 7.26 -3.64 24.31
CA GLY A 145 7.27 -4.87 25.09
C GLY A 145 8.64 -5.57 25.18
N GLY A 146 9.67 -5.05 24.52
CA GLY A 146 11.02 -5.62 24.52
C GLY A 146 11.15 -6.96 23.82
N GLN A 147 10.25 -7.29 22.89
CA GLN A 147 10.26 -8.55 22.15
C GLN A 147 11.18 -8.49 20.93
N ILE A 148 11.29 -7.32 20.30
CA ILE A 148 12.12 -7.04 19.14
C ILE A 148 12.78 -5.67 19.26
N ASP A 149 13.88 -5.45 18.58
CA ASP A 149 14.58 -4.16 18.52
C ASP A 149 14.11 -3.34 17.31
N TYR A 150 13.98 -3.97 16.15
CA TYR A 150 13.50 -3.34 14.92
C TYR A 150 12.44 -4.17 14.22
N ALA A 151 11.50 -3.47 13.59
CA ALA A 151 10.53 -4.02 12.66
C ALA A 151 10.66 -3.36 11.29
N LEU A 152 10.46 -4.14 10.23
CA LEU A 152 10.30 -3.66 8.86
C LEU A 152 8.83 -3.82 8.44
N ILE A 153 8.21 -2.73 8.04
CA ILE A 153 6.87 -2.71 7.45
C ILE A 153 7.05 -2.41 5.97
N VAL A 154 6.48 -3.24 5.11
CA VAL A 154 6.58 -3.09 3.65
C VAL A 154 5.20 -3.10 3.00
N ASP A 155 5.14 -2.52 1.82
CA ASP A 155 3.94 -2.43 1.00
C ASP A 155 4.35 -2.42 -0.48
N GLY A 156 3.72 -3.27 -1.30
CA GLY A 156 3.95 -3.31 -2.74
C GLY A 156 2.62 -3.35 -3.48
N GLU A 157 2.32 -2.27 -4.23
CA GLU A 157 1.04 -2.08 -4.86
C GLU A 157 1.13 -1.92 -6.37
N GLY A 158 0.11 -2.44 -7.07
CA GLY A 158 -0.01 -2.32 -8.52
C GLY A 158 -1.44 -2.03 -8.96
N SER A 159 -1.58 -1.08 -9.88
CA SER A 159 -2.89 -0.66 -10.39
C SER A 159 -3.14 -1.03 -11.85
N ARG A 160 -2.11 -1.50 -12.59
CA ARG A 160 -2.20 -1.75 -14.03
C ARG A 160 -3.33 -2.71 -14.40
N GLY A 161 -3.33 -3.94 -13.88
CA GLY A 161 -4.31 -4.95 -14.24
C GLY A 161 -5.74 -4.54 -13.90
N LEU A 162 -5.94 -3.93 -12.72
CA LEU A 162 -7.23 -3.38 -12.32
C LEU A 162 -7.69 -2.28 -13.30
N GLN A 163 -6.81 -1.35 -13.65
CA GLN A 163 -7.16 -0.23 -14.53
C GLN A 163 -7.39 -0.67 -15.99
N GLU A 164 -6.59 -1.60 -16.50
CA GLU A 164 -6.81 -2.17 -17.84
C GLU A 164 -8.17 -2.89 -17.91
N THR A 165 -8.52 -3.68 -16.90
CA THR A 165 -9.83 -4.34 -16.81
C THR A 165 -10.97 -3.35 -16.69
N THR A 166 -10.82 -2.32 -15.85
CA THR A 166 -11.80 -1.25 -15.68
C THR A 166 -12.02 -0.47 -16.99
N LEU A 167 -10.94 -0.08 -17.67
CA LEU A 167 -11.02 0.62 -18.96
C LEU A 167 -11.71 -0.23 -20.03
N ALA A 168 -11.37 -1.53 -20.10
CA ALA A 168 -12.02 -2.44 -21.04
C ALA A 168 -13.53 -2.55 -20.76
N ARG A 169 -13.96 -2.66 -19.49
CA ARG A 169 -15.37 -2.69 -19.13
C ARG A 169 -16.08 -1.39 -19.45
N LEU A 170 -15.49 -0.25 -19.12
CA LEU A 170 -16.06 1.08 -19.38
C LEU A 170 -16.10 1.43 -20.88
N SER A 171 -15.28 0.80 -21.71
CA SER A 171 -15.33 0.92 -23.18
C SER A 171 -16.46 0.10 -23.82
N GLY A 172 -17.14 -0.75 -23.03
CA GLY A 172 -18.27 -1.55 -23.50
C GLY A 172 -19.47 -0.68 -23.93
N ALA A 173 -20.27 -1.21 -24.88
CA ALA A 173 -21.40 -0.48 -25.45
C ALA A 173 -22.48 -0.11 -24.41
N ASP A 174 -22.62 -0.91 -23.35
CA ASP A 174 -23.64 -0.75 -22.32
C ASP A 174 -23.17 0.11 -21.14
N ALA A 175 -21.90 0.54 -21.10
CA ALA A 175 -21.38 1.35 -20.02
C ALA A 175 -22.11 2.70 -19.92
N THR A 176 -22.45 3.07 -18.71
CA THR A 176 -23.23 4.28 -18.39
C THR A 176 -22.38 5.31 -17.64
N MET A 177 -22.90 6.53 -17.44
CA MET A 177 -22.29 7.52 -16.57
C MET A 177 -22.18 7.03 -15.12
N ALA A 178 -23.16 6.26 -14.66
CA ALA A 178 -23.13 5.69 -13.30
C ALA A 178 -21.97 4.70 -13.13
N ASP A 179 -21.66 3.91 -14.16
CA ASP A 179 -20.52 2.98 -14.13
C ASP A 179 -19.19 3.73 -14.09
N ILE A 180 -19.06 4.83 -14.83
CA ILE A 180 -17.86 5.68 -14.78
C ILE A 180 -17.63 6.21 -13.36
N PHE A 181 -18.67 6.67 -12.67
CA PHE A 181 -18.54 7.15 -11.31
C PHE A 181 -18.31 6.03 -10.29
N ALA A 182 -18.89 4.85 -10.49
CA ALA A 182 -18.65 3.69 -9.64
C ALA A 182 -17.18 3.24 -9.70
N GLU A 183 -16.56 3.29 -10.89
CA GLU A 183 -15.19 2.89 -11.14
C GLU A 183 -14.17 4.03 -10.98
N PHE A 184 -14.62 5.23 -10.68
CA PHE A 184 -13.78 6.43 -10.65
C PHE A 184 -12.55 6.26 -9.75
N ALA A 185 -12.74 5.69 -8.54
CA ALA A 185 -11.67 5.47 -7.59
C ALA A 185 -10.58 4.54 -8.15
N SER A 186 -10.96 3.46 -8.85
CA SER A 186 -10.01 2.51 -9.46
C SER A 186 -9.09 3.19 -10.48
N LEU A 187 -9.62 4.18 -11.23
CA LEU A 187 -8.85 4.93 -12.22
C LEU A 187 -7.89 5.96 -11.61
N THR A 188 -7.99 6.27 -10.31
CA THR A 188 -7.09 7.21 -9.62
C THR A 188 -5.86 6.56 -9.00
N LEU A 189 -5.83 5.24 -8.89
CA LEU A 189 -4.75 4.49 -8.24
C LEU A 189 -3.44 4.55 -9.05
N GLY A 190 -2.33 4.28 -8.37
CA GLY A 190 -1.00 4.15 -8.96
C GLY A 190 -0.27 2.95 -8.39
N SER A 191 0.83 2.56 -9.03
CA SER A 191 1.71 1.49 -8.59
C SER A 191 2.96 2.05 -7.92
N GLY A 192 3.45 1.36 -6.91
CA GLY A 192 4.66 1.73 -6.19
C GLY A 192 4.98 0.72 -5.10
N GLY A 193 6.09 0.91 -4.42
CA GLY A 193 6.42 0.21 -3.19
C GLY A 193 6.80 1.21 -2.11
N ALA A 194 6.45 0.91 -0.86
CA ALA A 194 6.82 1.71 0.29
C ALA A 194 7.31 0.82 1.44
N ALA A 195 8.16 1.36 2.29
CA ALA A 195 8.60 0.65 3.48
C ALA A 195 8.99 1.62 4.59
N ALA A 196 8.92 1.14 5.82
CA ALA A 196 9.44 1.84 6.98
C ALA A 196 10.16 0.89 7.94
N VAL A 197 11.24 1.38 8.54
CA VAL A 197 11.87 0.76 9.70
C VAL A 197 11.36 1.43 10.96
N VAL A 198 10.88 0.63 11.89
CA VAL A 198 10.40 1.04 13.20
C VAL A 198 11.35 0.48 14.26
N GLY A 199 11.73 1.28 15.25
CA GLY A 199 12.66 0.89 16.31
C GLY A 199 12.43 1.67 17.59
N ARG A 200 13.35 1.55 18.56
CA ARG A 200 13.29 2.33 19.80
C ARG A 200 13.70 3.77 19.54
N HIS A 201 12.94 4.72 20.08
CA HIS A 201 13.31 6.13 20.00
C HIS A 201 14.59 6.43 20.76
N SER A 202 14.78 5.80 21.91
CA SER A 202 15.99 5.95 22.74
C SER A 202 17.27 5.56 22.00
N ASP A 203 17.21 4.55 21.13
CA ASP A 203 18.36 4.06 20.36
C ASP A 203 18.55 4.82 19.03
N ASN A 204 17.55 5.55 18.59
CA ASN A 204 17.51 6.28 17.33
C ASN A 204 17.23 7.79 17.54
N PRO A 205 18.16 8.55 18.15
CA PRO A 205 17.97 9.95 18.42
C PRO A 205 17.81 10.73 17.09
N GLY A 206 16.75 11.52 16.99
CA GLY A 206 16.39 12.27 15.77
C GLY A 206 15.31 11.59 14.91
N SER A 207 14.91 10.37 15.24
CA SER A 207 13.77 9.70 14.61
C SER A 207 12.43 10.31 15.08
N HIS A 208 11.36 9.98 14.35
CA HIS A 208 10.02 10.47 14.67
C HIS A 208 9.34 9.58 15.71
N LYS A 209 9.22 10.05 16.96
CA LYS A 209 8.55 9.28 18.01
C LYS A 209 7.08 9.05 17.70
N VAL A 210 6.64 7.80 17.79
CA VAL A 210 5.23 7.42 17.77
C VAL A 210 4.69 7.49 19.20
N ILE A 211 3.73 8.37 19.44
CA ILE A 211 3.19 8.59 20.80
C ILE A 211 1.93 7.79 21.07
N GLY A 212 1.23 7.35 20.02
CA GLY A 212 0.01 6.57 20.15
C GLY A 212 -0.98 6.87 19.04
N GLY A 213 -2.14 6.25 19.14
CA GLY A 213 -3.21 6.41 18.16
C GLY A 213 -4.55 5.92 18.66
N MET A 214 -5.55 6.08 17.81
CA MET A 214 -6.90 5.58 18.03
C MET A 214 -7.49 5.08 16.71
N ALA A 215 -8.11 3.92 16.73
CA ALA A 215 -8.88 3.39 15.62
C ALA A 215 -10.38 3.51 15.88
N ARG A 216 -11.15 3.82 14.84
CA ARG A 216 -12.62 3.77 14.84
C ARG A 216 -13.07 3.08 13.56
N ALA A 217 -14.07 2.24 13.67
CA ALA A 217 -14.70 1.56 12.55
C ALA A 217 -16.19 1.90 12.47
N ASP A 218 -16.66 2.23 11.27
CA ASP A 218 -18.07 2.23 10.92
C ASP A 218 -18.27 1.24 9.79
N THR A 219 -18.81 0.08 10.12
CA THR A 219 -19.02 -1.02 9.17
C THR A 219 -20.40 -0.99 8.52
N SER A 220 -21.22 0.03 8.77
CA SER A 220 -22.55 0.18 8.16
C SER A 220 -22.49 0.27 6.63
N HIS A 221 -21.37 0.77 6.10
CA HIS A 221 -21.12 0.95 4.67
C HIS A 221 -20.07 -0.01 4.09
N HIS A 222 -19.91 -1.21 4.67
CA HIS A 222 -18.87 -2.18 4.28
C HIS A 222 -18.89 -2.63 2.80
N ARG A 223 -19.96 -2.33 2.07
CA ARG A 223 -20.13 -2.65 0.65
C ARG A 223 -19.78 -1.52 -0.32
N LEU A 224 -19.40 -0.33 0.18
CA LEU A 224 -19.13 0.83 -0.69
C LEU A 224 -17.79 0.73 -1.43
N CYS A 225 -16.81 0.06 -0.84
CA CYS A 225 -15.49 -0.11 -1.44
C CYS A 225 -15.12 -1.60 -1.39
N VAL A 226 -15.52 -2.32 -2.41
CA VAL A 226 -15.27 -3.76 -2.53
C VAL A 226 -14.44 -3.99 -3.79
N GLY A 227 -13.28 -4.62 -3.63
CA GLY A 227 -12.48 -5.17 -4.72
C GLY A 227 -12.62 -6.68 -4.74
N SER A 228 -12.77 -7.30 -5.90
CA SER A 228 -12.76 -8.73 -6.08
C SER A 228 -11.75 -9.14 -7.14
N LEU A 229 -11.32 -10.41 -7.10
CA LEU A 229 -10.43 -10.97 -8.12
C LEU A 229 -11.15 -11.23 -9.45
N ASP A 230 -12.47 -11.22 -9.43
CA ASP A 230 -13.32 -11.49 -10.60
C ASP A 230 -13.76 -10.19 -11.33
N GLY A 231 -13.24 -9.03 -10.92
CA GLY A 231 -13.49 -7.70 -11.52
C GLY A 231 -14.71 -6.99 -10.97
#